data_022f484cc48eeed5e5dd3aac8ca46e20
#
_entry.id   022f484cc48eeed5e5dd3aac8ca46e20
#
_cell.length_a   1.000
_cell.length_b   1.000
_cell.length_c   1.000
_cell.angle_alpha   90.00
_cell.angle_beta   90.00
_cell.angle_gamma   90.00
#
_symmetry.space_group_name_H-M   'P 1'
#
loop_
_entity.id
_entity.type
_entity.pdbx_description
1 polymer ?
#
loop_
_entity_poly.entity_id
_entity_poly.type
_entity_poly.pdbx_seq_one_letter_code
_entity_poly.pdbx_strand_id
1 'polypeptide(L)'
;MLPDVALLEIFHFYVDEEEWYTLVHVCRIWRNVVFGSPRRLNLRLRCGARTPVRKTLDIWPLLPIEVRDGRNEASDMDNIFAALELHSRICEISLTYFDTAGLEKVLAAMQQPFPELTSLRLGFGHYTTLVQSDSFLGGSAPRLRSLTLLCIPFTGLPNLLLSATHLVDLRLRRILHSGYISPEAMVTGLSVLTRLERLEIQFESPRSRPTRKSRCSPPQTRSLLPVLTSMQFHGACKYLEDLVARIDAPLLNQLAISFFHKQFYHTLQLTQFIGRTLGTKTYDEARVVCTGCSVRITLPETSDGEIKLGISCGGDLQLPSLVQLSSFLQALICTVETLYITKPILNWPDDIESSQWLELFRAFTAVKGLYISQEFVPHIAPALKGLVGERVTEVLPALQTLCLEETLPSGPVQELIAQFIAARELAGHPIVISSLGRKIYEYDYSD
;
A
#
# COMPACT_ATOMS: atom_id res chain seq x y z
N MET A 1 14.54 -30.35 38.08
CA MET A 1 13.96 -30.47 36.72
C MET A 1 12.96 -29.33 36.57
N LEU A 2 13.01 -28.56 35.51
CA LEU A 2 12.04 -27.48 35.28
C LEU A 2 10.67 -28.10 34.98
N PRO A 3 9.56 -27.51 35.48
CA PRO A 3 8.20 -27.95 35.12
C PRO A 3 7.97 -27.78 33.63
N ASP A 4 7.14 -28.62 33.01
CA ASP A 4 6.85 -28.61 31.57
C ASP A 4 6.33 -27.24 31.08
N VAL A 5 5.52 -26.55 31.90
CA VAL A 5 5.00 -25.21 31.62
C VAL A 5 6.14 -24.19 31.51
N ALA A 6 7.14 -24.26 32.40
CA ALA A 6 8.28 -23.36 32.36
C ALA A 6 9.19 -23.64 31.15
N LEU A 7 9.36 -24.92 30.76
CA LEU A 7 10.05 -25.29 29.54
C LEU A 7 9.35 -24.75 28.29
N LEU A 8 8.02 -24.85 28.23
CA LEU A 8 7.23 -24.33 27.12
C LEU A 8 7.35 -22.80 27.00
N GLU A 9 7.34 -22.07 28.11
CA GLU A 9 7.54 -20.62 28.09
C GLU A 9 8.96 -20.25 27.61
N ILE A 10 9.99 -20.97 28.08
CA ILE A 10 11.37 -20.79 27.61
C ILE A 10 11.46 -21.07 26.10
N PHE A 11 10.85 -22.14 25.62
CA PHE A 11 10.82 -22.46 24.20
C PHE A 11 10.14 -21.38 23.38
N HIS A 12 9.14 -20.75 23.93
CA HIS A 12 8.41 -19.65 23.29
C HIS A 12 9.23 -18.37 23.15
N PHE A 13 10.10 -18.09 24.12
CA PHE A 13 11.01 -16.95 24.09
C PHE A 13 12.26 -17.19 23.22
N TYR A 14 12.70 -18.43 23.15
CA TYR A 14 13.99 -18.75 22.50
C TYR A 14 13.83 -19.05 21.02
N VAL A 15 12.67 -19.47 20.59
CA VAL A 15 12.47 -19.97 19.22
C VAL A 15 11.72 -18.94 18.43
N ASP A 16 12.45 -18.22 17.58
CA ASP A 16 11.86 -17.69 16.36
C ASP A 16 11.06 -18.82 15.71
N GLU A 17 9.90 -18.53 15.13
CA GLU A 17 8.97 -19.52 14.56
C GLU A 17 9.60 -20.58 13.65
N GLU A 18 10.89 -20.45 13.32
CA GLU A 18 11.62 -21.32 12.41
C GLU A 18 12.40 -22.47 13.06
N GLU A 19 12.65 -22.46 14.37
CA GLU A 19 13.64 -23.38 14.97
C GLU A 19 13.08 -24.37 16.03
N TRP A 20 11.76 -24.38 16.27
CA TRP A 20 11.19 -25.28 17.28
C TRP A 20 11.49 -26.77 17.04
N TYR A 21 11.70 -27.20 15.79
CA TYR A 21 12.09 -28.57 15.46
C TYR A 21 13.46 -28.95 16.06
N THR A 22 14.34 -27.99 16.32
CA THR A 22 15.62 -28.27 16.99
C THR A 22 15.39 -28.76 18.42
N LEU A 23 14.36 -28.24 19.10
CA LEU A 23 14.03 -28.61 20.47
C LEU A 23 13.59 -30.08 20.60
N VAL A 24 12.90 -30.61 19.60
CA VAL A 24 12.45 -32.02 19.63
C VAL A 24 13.59 -33.02 19.39
N HIS A 25 14.75 -32.55 18.95
CA HIS A 25 15.95 -33.38 18.78
C HIS A 25 16.86 -33.38 20.00
N VAL A 26 16.65 -32.51 20.99
CA VAL A 26 17.52 -32.42 22.17
C VAL A 26 17.40 -33.66 23.06
N CYS A 27 16.16 -33.98 23.51
CA CYS A 27 15.91 -35.19 24.30
C CYS A 27 14.44 -35.60 24.24
N ARG A 28 14.12 -36.79 24.77
CA ARG A 28 12.74 -37.32 24.81
C ARG A 28 11.76 -36.45 25.62
N ILE A 29 12.24 -35.83 26.71
CA ILE A 29 11.41 -34.98 27.56
C ILE A 29 11.00 -33.73 26.76
N TRP A 30 11.96 -33.05 26.16
CA TRP A 30 11.69 -31.88 25.33
C TRP A 30 10.72 -32.20 24.19
N ARG A 31 10.93 -33.31 23.51
CA ARG A 31 10.03 -33.79 22.44
C ARG A 31 8.61 -33.98 22.94
N ASN A 32 8.45 -34.64 24.09
CA ASN A 32 7.10 -34.88 24.67
C ASN A 32 6.45 -33.56 25.10
N VAL A 33 7.20 -32.64 25.70
CA VAL A 33 6.71 -31.32 26.11
C VAL A 33 6.27 -30.51 24.88
N VAL A 34 7.07 -30.48 23.82
CA VAL A 34 6.75 -29.74 22.58
C VAL A 34 5.52 -30.32 21.91
N PHE A 35 5.42 -31.65 21.73
CA PHE A 35 4.29 -32.29 21.06
C PHE A 35 3.03 -32.40 21.94
N GLY A 36 3.16 -32.41 23.27
CA GLY A 36 2.07 -32.33 24.20
C GLY A 36 1.56 -30.93 24.48
N SER A 37 2.19 -29.92 23.90
CA SER A 37 1.79 -28.52 24.08
C SER A 37 0.36 -28.27 23.58
N PRO A 38 -0.49 -27.57 24.37
CA PRO A 38 -1.78 -27.09 23.89
C PRO A 38 -1.65 -25.99 22.81
N ARG A 39 -0.47 -25.38 22.70
CA ARG A 39 -0.15 -24.44 21.60
C ARG A 39 0.13 -25.28 20.37
N ARG A 40 -0.70 -25.14 19.36
CA ARG A 40 -0.58 -25.87 18.10
C ARG A 40 0.71 -25.45 17.40
N LEU A 41 1.66 -26.37 17.32
CA LEU A 41 2.84 -26.23 16.50
C LEU A 41 2.48 -26.61 15.08
N ASN A 42 2.96 -25.84 14.12
CA ASN A 42 2.76 -26.14 12.72
C ASN A 42 4.01 -26.80 12.14
N LEU A 43 3.81 -27.86 11.38
CA LEU A 43 4.90 -28.49 10.63
C LEU A 43 5.18 -27.67 9.36
N ARG A 44 6.29 -26.95 9.35
CA ARG A 44 6.69 -26.16 8.21
C ARG A 44 7.40 -27.00 7.17
N LEU A 45 6.75 -27.19 6.03
CA LEU A 45 7.29 -27.89 4.87
C LEU A 45 7.87 -26.91 3.87
N ARG A 46 9.18 -26.94 3.70
CA ARG A 46 9.87 -26.20 2.64
C ARG A 46 9.98 -27.09 1.41
N CYS A 47 9.33 -26.71 0.33
CA CYS A 47 9.22 -27.49 -0.89
C CYS A 47 10.38 -27.19 -1.85
N GLY A 48 11.63 -27.27 -1.37
CA GLY A 48 12.85 -27.21 -2.19
C GLY A 48 13.33 -28.60 -2.59
N ALA A 49 14.24 -28.67 -3.59
CA ALA A 49 14.76 -29.94 -4.13
C ALA A 49 15.50 -30.80 -3.08
N ARG A 50 16.06 -30.17 -2.02
CA ARG A 50 16.85 -30.87 -1.00
C ARG A 50 16.04 -31.42 0.17
N THR A 51 14.77 -31.06 0.28
CA THR A 51 13.93 -31.45 1.42
C THR A 51 12.86 -32.43 0.96
N PRO A 52 13.05 -33.76 1.16
CA PRO A 52 12.04 -34.73 0.73
C PRO A 52 10.81 -34.65 1.62
N VAL A 53 9.79 -33.95 1.16
CA VAL A 53 8.56 -33.67 1.90
C VAL A 53 7.86 -34.96 2.34
N ARG A 54 7.76 -35.99 1.47
CA ARG A 54 7.11 -37.27 1.82
C ARG A 54 7.80 -37.93 3.02
N LYS A 55 9.14 -38.00 3.04
CA LYS A 55 9.88 -38.56 4.17
C LYS A 55 9.67 -37.76 5.46
N THR A 56 9.60 -36.45 5.34
CA THR A 56 9.31 -35.59 6.50
C THR A 56 7.94 -35.89 7.05
N LEU A 57 6.93 -36.01 6.21
CA LEU A 57 5.55 -36.32 6.60
C LEU A 57 5.41 -37.71 7.25
N ASP A 58 6.20 -38.71 6.84
CA ASP A 58 6.22 -40.06 7.42
C ASP A 58 6.81 -40.09 8.83
N ILE A 59 7.73 -39.18 9.13
CA ILE A 59 8.45 -39.14 10.42
C ILE A 59 7.70 -38.31 11.47
N TRP A 60 7.09 -37.21 11.04
CA TRP A 60 6.48 -36.24 11.97
C TRP A 60 5.04 -36.60 12.33
N PRO A 61 4.58 -36.26 13.56
CA PRO A 61 3.20 -36.50 13.96
C PRO A 61 2.21 -35.68 13.13
N LEU A 62 0.93 -35.97 13.29
CA LEU A 62 -0.18 -35.28 12.59
C LEU A 62 -0.37 -33.84 13.06
N LEU A 63 0.60 -32.97 12.77
CA LEU A 63 0.54 -31.54 13.05
C LEU A 63 -0.15 -30.77 11.90
N PRO A 64 -0.70 -29.58 12.16
CA PRO A 64 -1.04 -28.64 11.10
C PRO A 64 0.18 -28.33 10.21
N ILE A 65 -0.05 -28.09 8.92
CA ILE A 65 1.02 -27.97 7.94
C ILE A 65 1.06 -26.55 7.40
N GLU A 66 2.28 -25.97 7.37
CA GLU A 66 2.61 -24.77 6.60
C GLU A 66 3.42 -25.18 5.37
N VAL A 67 2.92 -24.84 4.18
CA VAL A 67 3.58 -25.11 2.91
C VAL A 67 4.25 -23.83 2.42
N ARG A 68 5.56 -23.87 2.25
CA ARG A 68 6.37 -22.71 1.80
C ARG A 68 7.34 -23.04 0.69
N ASP A 69 7.70 -22.06 -0.10
CA ASP A 69 8.77 -22.16 -1.10
C ASP A 69 10.11 -22.60 -0.48
N GLY A 70 10.98 -23.16 -1.30
CA GLY A 70 12.39 -23.37 -0.94
C GLY A 70 13.10 -22.03 -0.72
N ARG A 71 13.87 -21.88 0.36
CA ARG A 71 14.75 -20.72 0.55
C ARG A 71 15.91 -20.80 -0.44
N ASN A 72 16.06 -19.79 -1.29
CA ASN A 72 17.19 -19.67 -2.26
C ASN A 72 17.38 -20.88 -3.21
N GLU A 73 16.38 -21.73 -3.34
CA GLU A 73 16.38 -22.89 -4.24
C GLU A 73 15.14 -22.86 -5.11
N ALA A 74 15.24 -23.44 -6.31
CA ALA A 74 14.06 -23.67 -7.12
C ALA A 74 13.06 -24.56 -6.36
N SER A 75 11.80 -24.19 -6.39
CA SER A 75 10.72 -24.98 -5.78
C SER A 75 10.62 -26.33 -6.49
N ASP A 76 10.50 -27.41 -5.72
CA ASP A 76 10.29 -28.75 -6.25
C ASP A 76 8.78 -29.04 -6.31
N MET A 77 8.29 -29.23 -7.52
CA MET A 77 6.87 -29.44 -7.77
C MET A 77 6.35 -30.73 -7.13
N ASP A 78 7.14 -31.81 -7.12
CA ASP A 78 6.73 -33.08 -6.52
C ASP A 78 6.59 -32.95 -5.00
N ASN A 79 7.45 -32.17 -4.37
CA ASN A 79 7.34 -31.83 -2.95
C ASN A 79 6.13 -30.95 -2.66
N ILE A 80 5.81 -30.00 -3.52
CA ILE A 80 4.61 -29.16 -3.38
C ILE A 80 3.34 -30.04 -3.47
N PHE A 81 3.25 -30.91 -4.48
CA PHE A 81 2.10 -31.81 -4.63
C PHE A 81 1.96 -32.77 -3.47
N ALA A 82 3.07 -33.35 -2.99
CA ALA A 82 3.07 -34.20 -1.81
C ALA A 82 2.52 -33.47 -0.57
N ALA A 83 2.82 -32.19 -0.42
CA ALA A 83 2.26 -31.39 0.65
C ALA A 83 0.76 -31.11 0.43
N LEU A 84 0.35 -30.70 -0.79
CA LEU A 84 -1.03 -30.35 -1.12
C LEU A 84 -2.01 -31.55 -1.04
N GLU A 85 -1.52 -32.79 -1.22
CA GLU A 85 -2.32 -34.01 -0.99
C GLU A 85 -2.93 -34.04 0.42
N LEU A 86 -2.32 -33.35 1.40
CA LEU A 86 -2.77 -33.29 2.81
C LEU A 86 -3.63 -32.05 3.10
N HIS A 87 -4.44 -31.62 2.14
CA HIS A 87 -5.23 -30.39 2.17
C HIS A 87 -6.04 -30.18 3.46
N SER A 88 -6.49 -31.26 4.12
CA SER A 88 -7.25 -31.21 5.37
C SER A 88 -6.43 -30.76 6.60
N ARG A 89 -5.11 -30.78 6.51
CA ARG A 89 -4.18 -30.38 7.58
C ARG A 89 -3.48 -29.06 7.32
N ILE A 90 -3.57 -28.53 6.10
CA ILE A 90 -2.85 -27.33 5.70
C ILE A 90 -3.53 -26.11 6.32
N CYS A 91 -2.78 -25.36 7.14
CA CYS A 91 -3.23 -24.13 7.76
C CYS A 91 -2.64 -22.88 7.10
N GLU A 92 -1.50 -23.00 6.42
CA GLU A 92 -0.85 -21.91 5.71
C GLU A 92 -0.21 -22.39 4.40
N ILE A 93 -0.36 -21.59 3.33
CA ILE A 93 0.31 -21.78 2.05
C ILE A 93 0.97 -20.46 1.66
N SER A 94 2.29 -20.51 1.38
CA SER A 94 3.04 -19.37 0.86
C SER A 94 3.94 -19.86 -0.27
N LEU A 95 3.47 -19.71 -1.50
CA LEU A 95 4.11 -20.19 -2.70
C LEU A 95 4.20 -19.06 -3.74
N THR A 96 5.43 -18.81 -4.22
CA THR A 96 5.73 -17.74 -5.17
C THR A 96 6.70 -18.27 -6.25
N TYR A 97 6.88 -17.55 -7.34
CA TYR A 97 7.89 -17.84 -8.37
C TYR A 97 7.73 -19.15 -9.13
N PHE A 98 6.52 -19.51 -9.52
CA PHE A 98 6.29 -20.63 -10.45
C PHE A 98 6.57 -20.24 -11.90
N ASP A 99 6.79 -21.26 -12.73
CA ASP A 99 6.52 -21.17 -14.16
C ASP A 99 5.00 -21.37 -14.44
N THR A 100 4.57 -21.13 -15.67
CA THR A 100 3.16 -21.24 -16.03
C THR A 100 2.60 -22.64 -15.81
N ALA A 101 3.36 -23.67 -16.19
CA ALA A 101 2.93 -25.07 -16.05
C ALA A 101 2.82 -25.50 -14.58
N GLY A 102 3.75 -25.03 -13.74
CA GLY A 102 3.73 -25.28 -12.29
C GLY A 102 2.52 -24.60 -11.63
N LEU A 103 2.23 -23.35 -11.98
CA LEU A 103 1.07 -22.63 -11.47
C LEU A 103 -0.23 -23.36 -11.84
N GLU A 104 -0.41 -23.76 -13.10
CA GLU A 104 -1.60 -24.51 -13.54
C GLU A 104 -1.88 -25.73 -12.68
N LYS A 105 -0.83 -26.52 -12.46
CA LYS A 105 -0.93 -27.73 -11.64
C LYS A 105 -1.25 -27.44 -10.17
N VAL A 106 -0.60 -26.42 -9.60
CA VAL A 106 -0.89 -26.00 -8.21
C VAL A 106 -2.33 -25.54 -8.09
N LEU A 107 -2.80 -24.68 -9.00
CA LEU A 107 -4.18 -24.20 -9.00
C LEU A 107 -5.19 -25.34 -9.21
N ALA A 108 -4.86 -26.36 -10.01
CA ALA A 108 -5.69 -27.55 -10.19
C ALA A 108 -5.76 -28.39 -8.90
N ALA A 109 -4.62 -28.58 -8.19
CA ALA A 109 -4.59 -29.26 -6.91
C ALA A 109 -5.37 -28.51 -5.82
N MET A 110 -5.44 -27.17 -5.92
CA MET A 110 -6.15 -26.31 -4.97
C MET A 110 -7.65 -26.18 -5.25
N GLN A 111 -8.25 -26.99 -6.09
CA GLN A 111 -9.70 -27.06 -6.27
C GLN A 111 -10.39 -27.89 -5.16
N GLN A 112 -9.63 -28.61 -4.34
CA GLN A 112 -10.14 -29.30 -3.17
C GLN A 112 -10.38 -28.32 -2.01
N PRO A 113 -11.27 -28.63 -1.05
CA PRO A 113 -11.48 -27.81 0.13
C PRO A 113 -10.28 -27.86 1.07
N PHE A 114 -9.91 -26.72 1.63
CA PHE A 114 -8.86 -26.56 2.64
C PHE A 114 -9.47 -26.06 3.96
N PRO A 115 -10.09 -26.93 4.77
CA PRO A 115 -10.93 -26.52 5.89
C PRO A 115 -10.15 -25.83 7.03
N GLU A 116 -8.86 -26.09 7.16
CA GLU A 116 -8.02 -25.51 8.22
C GLU A 116 -7.22 -24.28 7.73
N LEU A 117 -7.33 -23.89 6.45
CA LEU A 117 -6.54 -22.83 5.87
C LEU A 117 -6.88 -21.46 6.46
N THR A 118 -5.88 -20.83 7.09
CA THR A 118 -5.97 -19.50 7.70
C THR A 118 -5.19 -18.43 6.92
N SER A 119 -4.14 -18.83 6.19
CA SER A 119 -3.29 -17.91 5.42
C SER A 119 -2.97 -18.51 4.05
N LEU A 120 -3.22 -17.72 3.01
CA LEU A 120 -2.90 -18.07 1.63
C LEU A 120 -2.14 -16.93 0.96
N ARG A 121 -0.92 -17.22 0.52
CA ARG A 121 -0.13 -16.35 -0.33
C ARG A 121 0.27 -17.11 -1.57
N LEU A 122 -0.22 -16.69 -2.73
CA LEU A 122 0.17 -17.20 -4.03
C LEU A 122 0.71 -16.06 -4.89
N GLY A 123 1.87 -16.29 -5.50
CA GLY A 123 2.51 -15.33 -6.38
C GLY A 123 3.00 -15.99 -7.66
N PHE A 124 2.86 -15.26 -8.77
CA PHE A 124 3.40 -15.64 -10.06
C PHE A 124 4.37 -14.58 -10.56
N GLY A 125 5.53 -15.01 -11.03
CA GLY A 125 6.60 -14.08 -11.44
C GLY A 125 6.40 -13.46 -12.82
N HIS A 126 5.51 -14.01 -13.64
CA HIS A 126 5.28 -13.61 -15.03
C HIS A 126 3.79 -13.38 -15.31
N TYR A 127 3.48 -12.78 -16.46
CA TYR A 127 2.10 -12.61 -16.89
C TYR A 127 1.49 -13.96 -17.31
N THR A 128 0.35 -14.29 -16.75
CA THR A 128 -0.39 -15.49 -17.10
C THR A 128 -1.77 -15.13 -17.66
N THR A 129 -2.23 -15.90 -18.63
CA THR A 129 -3.61 -15.84 -19.16
C THR A 129 -4.56 -16.78 -18.42
N LEU A 130 -4.01 -17.60 -17.51
CA LEU A 130 -4.80 -18.55 -16.72
C LEU A 130 -5.79 -17.80 -15.83
N VAL A 131 -7.04 -18.17 -15.93
CA VAL A 131 -8.11 -17.64 -15.08
C VAL A 131 -8.48 -18.72 -14.07
N GLN A 132 -8.47 -18.35 -12.79
CA GLN A 132 -8.83 -19.26 -11.72
C GLN A 132 -10.33 -19.62 -11.77
N SER A 133 -10.64 -20.91 -11.54
CA SER A 133 -12.02 -21.39 -11.54
C SER A 133 -12.78 -21.07 -10.26
N ASP A 134 -14.10 -21.08 -10.32
CA ASP A 134 -14.96 -20.84 -9.13
C ASP A 134 -14.83 -21.95 -8.07
N SER A 135 -14.27 -23.12 -8.42
CA SER A 135 -14.02 -24.23 -7.49
C SER A 135 -12.74 -24.08 -6.66
N PHE A 136 -12.00 -22.98 -6.79
CA PHE A 136 -10.80 -22.74 -6.02
C PHE A 136 -11.05 -22.81 -4.52
N LEU A 137 -10.20 -23.54 -3.79
CA LEU A 137 -10.38 -23.91 -2.36
C LEU A 137 -11.70 -24.64 -2.09
N GLY A 138 -12.23 -25.39 -3.07
CA GLY A 138 -13.56 -26.00 -2.96
C GLY A 138 -14.71 -24.99 -2.98
N GLY A 139 -14.46 -23.76 -3.47
CA GLY A 139 -15.42 -22.66 -3.51
C GLY A 139 -15.68 -21.97 -2.17
N SER A 140 -14.96 -22.35 -1.09
CA SER A 140 -15.19 -21.82 0.26
C SER A 140 -13.93 -21.81 1.12
N ALA A 141 -13.73 -20.72 1.88
CA ALA A 141 -12.57 -20.58 2.77
C ALA A 141 -12.96 -19.92 4.12
N PRO A 142 -13.80 -20.57 4.95
CA PRO A 142 -14.42 -19.94 6.12
C PRO A 142 -13.42 -19.54 7.22
N ARG A 143 -12.26 -20.20 7.31
CA ARG A 143 -11.22 -19.90 8.32
C ARG A 143 -10.15 -18.93 7.82
N LEU A 144 -10.20 -18.52 6.56
CA LEU A 144 -9.18 -17.68 5.96
C LEU A 144 -9.12 -16.32 6.64
N ARG A 145 -7.92 -15.93 7.11
CA ARG A 145 -7.62 -14.65 7.75
C ARG A 145 -6.76 -13.74 6.90
N SER A 146 -5.90 -14.33 6.07
CA SER A 146 -5.03 -13.58 5.16
C SER A 146 -5.07 -14.19 3.77
N LEU A 147 -5.30 -13.35 2.77
CA LEU A 147 -5.28 -13.71 1.35
C LEU A 147 -4.41 -12.73 0.58
N THR A 148 -3.33 -13.24 -0.01
CA THR A 148 -2.46 -12.47 -0.91
C THR A 148 -2.37 -13.17 -2.26
N LEU A 149 -2.80 -12.50 -3.31
CA LEU A 149 -2.67 -12.96 -4.70
C LEU A 149 -1.81 -11.96 -5.47
N LEU A 150 -0.73 -12.43 -6.09
CA LEU A 150 0.18 -11.63 -6.91
C LEU A 150 0.20 -12.16 -8.34
N CYS A 151 -0.21 -11.37 -9.31
CA CYS A 151 -0.29 -11.73 -10.74
C CYS A 151 -1.20 -12.94 -11.04
N ILE A 152 -2.17 -13.26 -10.18
CA ILE A 152 -3.09 -14.39 -10.37
C ILE A 152 -4.48 -13.84 -10.73
N PRO A 153 -4.98 -14.09 -11.97
CA PRO A 153 -6.32 -13.70 -12.35
C PRO A 153 -7.35 -14.61 -11.68
N PHE A 154 -8.24 -14.04 -10.88
CA PHE A 154 -9.29 -14.80 -10.19
C PHE A 154 -10.62 -14.06 -10.25
N THR A 155 -11.43 -14.34 -11.24
CA THR A 155 -12.76 -13.73 -11.45
C THR A 155 -13.80 -14.20 -10.43
N GLY A 156 -13.66 -15.43 -9.91
CA GLY A 156 -14.50 -16.00 -8.87
C GLY A 156 -14.22 -15.47 -7.45
N LEU A 157 -13.23 -14.58 -7.26
CA LEU A 157 -12.87 -14.06 -5.96
C LEU A 157 -14.05 -13.48 -5.15
N PRO A 158 -14.97 -12.69 -5.72
CA PRO A 158 -16.10 -12.17 -4.94
C PRO A 158 -16.94 -13.28 -4.29
N ASN A 159 -17.12 -14.40 -4.96
CA ASN A 159 -17.85 -15.55 -4.41
C ASN A 159 -17.09 -16.22 -3.28
N LEU A 160 -15.76 -16.40 -3.42
CA LEU A 160 -14.91 -16.93 -2.34
C LEU A 160 -14.96 -16.03 -1.10
N LEU A 161 -14.92 -14.71 -1.28
CA LEU A 161 -14.96 -13.74 -0.19
C LEU A 161 -16.25 -13.83 0.62
N LEU A 162 -17.38 -14.19 0.00
CA LEU A 162 -18.64 -14.37 0.72
C LEU A 162 -18.57 -15.46 1.83
N SER A 163 -17.67 -16.43 1.69
CA SER A 163 -17.43 -17.48 2.69
C SER A 163 -16.32 -17.12 3.67
N ALA A 164 -15.42 -16.18 3.33
CA ALA A 164 -14.22 -15.85 4.09
C ALA A 164 -14.48 -14.79 5.18
N THR A 165 -15.51 -14.94 5.99
CA THR A 165 -15.97 -13.94 6.98
C THR A 165 -14.98 -13.60 8.09
N HIS A 166 -13.92 -14.40 8.24
CA HIS A 166 -12.83 -14.17 9.20
C HIS A 166 -11.63 -13.43 8.60
N LEU A 167 -11.73 -12.98 7.33
CA LEU A 167 -10.63 -12.32 6.65
C LEU A 167 -10.28 -10.98 7.30
N VAL A 168 -8.98 -10.82 7.62
CA VAL A 168 -8.38 -9.64 8.25
C VAL A 168 -7.52 -8.86 7.24
N ASP A 169 -6.85 -9.59 6.34
CA ASP A 169 -5.90 -9.02 5.39
C ASP A 169 -6.20 -9.54 3.97
N LEU A 170 -6.55 -8.63 3.06
CA LEU A 170 -6.79 -8.93 1.65
C LEU A 170 -5.84 -8.10 0.77
N ARG A 171 -4.94 -8.80 0.06
CA ARG A 171 -3.99 -8.17 -0.86
C ARG A 171 -4.08 -8.77 -2.25
N LEU A 172 -4.51 -7.95 -3.19
CA LEU A 172 -4.61 -8.29 -4.60
C LEU A 172 -3.62 -7.43 -5.38
N ARG A 173 -2.46 -8.02 -5.71
CA ARG A 173 -1.35 -7.32 -6.32
C ARG A 173 -1.20 -7.66 -7.79
N ARG A 174 -0.94 -6.64 -8.62
CA ARG A 174 -0.72 -6.76 -10.06
C ARG A 174 -1.86 -7.49 -10.75
N ILE A 175 -3.10 -7.05 -10.49
CA ILE A 175 -4.31 -7.62 -11.11
C ILE A 175 -4.25 -7.43 -12.62
N LEU A 176 -4.24 -8.54 -13.36
CA LEU A 176 -4.23 -8.56 -14.81
C LEU A 176 -5.62 -8.28 -15.37
N HIS A 177 -5.69 -7.92 -16.67
CA HIS A 177 -6.97 -7.68 -17.34
C HIS A 177 -7.91 -8.90 -17.30
N SER A 178 -7.38 -10.11 -17.44
CA SER A 178 -8.14 -11.36 -17.34
C SER A 178 -8.74 -11.62 -15.95
N GLY A 179 -8.16 -11.03 -14.90
CA GLY A 179 -8.63 -11.10 -13.51
C GLY A 179 -9.42 -9.88 -13.06
N TYR A 180 -9.89 -9.05 -13.98
CA TYR A 180 -10.63 -7.84 -13.61
C TYR A 180 -11.94 -8.18 -12.90
N ILE A 181 -12.13 -7.57 -11.73
CA ILE A 181 -13.36 -7.65 -10.94
C ILE A 181 -13.98 -6.25 -10.94
N SER A 182 -15.27 -6.13 -11.22
CA SER A 182 -15.92 -4.82 -11.20
C SER A 182 -16.00 -4.26 -9.77
N PRO A 183 -16.04 -2.92 -9.59
CA PRO A 183 -16.22 -2.32 -8.28
C PRO A 183 -17.44 -2.86 -7.53
N GLU A 184 -18.56 -3.09 -8.24
CA GLU A 184 -19.79 -3.63 -7.68
C GLU A 184 -19.59 -5.06 -7.14
N ALA A 185 -18.97 -5.93 -7.94
CA ALA A 185 -18.69 -7.30 -7.52
C ALA A 185 -17.69 -7.34 -6.36
N MET A 186 -16.68 -6.45 -6.37
CA MET A 186 -15.75 -6.31 -5.27
C MET A 186 -16.46 -5.90 -3.98
N VAL A 187 -17.32 -4.86 -4.03
CA VAL A 187 -18.09 -4.42 -2.86
C VAL A 187 -19.00 -5.52 -2.33
N THR A 188 -19.62 -6.31 -3.22
CA THR A 188 -20.44 -7.46 -2.80
C THR A 188 -19.61 -8.44 -1.96
N GLY A 189 -18.40 -8.80 -2.41
CA GLY A 189 -17.50 -9.64 -1.64
C GLY A 189 -17.03 -9.00 -0.33
N LEU A 190 -16.72 -7.69 -0.35
CA LEU A 190 -16.25 -6.96 0.83
C LEU A 190 -17.34 -6.77 1.89
N SER A 191 -18.62 -6.72 1.51
CA SER A 191 -19.74 -6.38 2.40
C SER A 191 -19.91 -7.32 3.59
N VAL A 192 -19.41 -8.55 3.48
CA VAL A 192 -19.50 -9.57 4.56
C VAL A 192 -18.24 -9.62 5.44
N LEU A 193 -17.18 -8.88 5.06
CA LEU A 193 -15.88 -8.92 5.72
C LEU A 193 -15.79 -7.93 6.88
N THR A 194 -16.55 -8.15 7.92
CA THR A 194 -16.62 -7.23 9.08
C THR A 194 -15.35 -7.18 9.92
N ARG A 195 -14.39 -8.09 9.67
CA ARG A 195 -13.09 -8.14 10.36
C ARG A 195 -11.92 -7.68 9.51
N LEU A 196 -12.19 -7.16 8.33
CA LEU A 196 -11.14 -6.71 7.40
C LEU A 196 -10.46 -5.45 7.94
N GLU A 197 -9.18 -5.56 8.28
CA GLU A 197 -8.33 -4.46 8.76
C GLU A 197 -7.48 -3.86 7.65
N ARG A 198 -7.05 -4.67 6.70
CA ARG A 198 -6.17 -4.25 5.60
C ARG A 198 -6.71 -4.68 4.25
N LEU A 199 -6.81 -3.70 3.34
CA LEU A 199 -7.25 -3.91 1.96
C LEU A 199 -6.22 -3.33 1.00
N GLU A 200 -5.65 -4.17 0.14
CA GLU A 200 -4.76 -3.74 -0.93
C GLU A 200 -5.30 -4.22 -2.29
N ILE A 201 -5.52 -3.28 -3.20
CA ILE A 201 -5.95 -3.55 -4.59
C ILE A 201 -4.99 -2.84 -5.52
N GLN A 202 -4.19 -3.61 -6.26
CA GLN A 202 -3.21 -3.09 -7.19
C GLN A 202 -3.44 -3.70 -8.58
N PHE A 203 -3.78 -2.88 -9.55
CA PHE A 203 -3.84 -3.26 -10.96
C PHE A 203 -2.45 -3.20 -11.60
N GLU A 204 -2.20 -4.07 -12.58
CA GLU A 204 -0.91 -4.12 -13.30
C GLU A 204 -0.76 -2.97 -14.29
N SER A 205 -1.83 -2.55 -14.93
CA SER A 205 -1.78 -1.54 -15.97
C SER A 205 -3.11 -0.80 -16.14
N PRO A 206 -3.11 0.37 -16.80
CA PRO A 206 -4.35 1.09 -17.13
C PRO A 206 -5.32 0.30 -17.99
N ARG A 207 -4.78 -0.69 -18.73
CA ARG A 207 -5.57 -1.57 -19.61
C ARG A 207 -6.25 -2.72 -18.87
N SER A 208 -5.92 -2.94 -17.60
CA SER A 208 -6.54 -3.97 -16.75
C SER A 208 -8.02 -3.69 -16.44
N ARG A 209 -8.70 -2.97 -17.31
CA ARG A 209 -10.09 -2.57 -17.17
C ARG A 209 -10.87 -2.77 -18.47
N PRO A 210 -12.03 -3.45 -18.47
CA PRO A 210 -12.91 -3.45 -19.62
C PRO A 210 -13.49 -2.06 -19.88
N THR A 211 -13.64 -1.71 -21.16
CA THR A 211 -14.21 -0.42 -21.61
C THR A 211 -15.69 -0.40 -21.26
N ARG A 212 -16.08 0.16 -20.16
CA ARG A 212 -17.50 0.34 -19.80
C ARG A 212 -17.93 1.78 -20.06
N LYS A 213 -18.92 1.94 -20.92
CA LYS A 213 -19.51 3.24 -21.29
C LYS A 213 -20.56 3.76 -20.31
N SER A 214 -21.06 2.96 -19.37
CA SER A 214 -22.16 3.33 -18.50
C SER A 214 -21.67 3.91 -17.16
N ARG A 215 -22.16 5.09 -16.81
CA ARG A 215 -22.12 5.62 -15.45
C ARG A 215 -23.20 4.90 -14.65
N CYS A 216 -22.82 4.06 -13.69
CA CYS A 216 -23.78 3.61 -12.67
C CYS A 216 -23.99 4.73 -11.66
N SER A 217 -25.24 5.01 -11.35
CA SER A 217 -25.56 5.91 -10.21
C SER A 217 -25.02 5.30 -8.92
N PRO A 218 -24.49 6.11 -7.99
CA PRO A 218 -24.04 5.61 -6.70
C PRO A 218 -25.22 4.94 -5.98
N PRO A 219 -24.98 3.82 -5.28
CA PRO A 219 -26.02 3.13 -4.53
C PRO A 219 -26.54 4.00 -3.39
N GLN A 220 -27.80 3.79 -2.99
CA GLN A 220 -28.40 4.49 -1.85
C GLN A 220 -27.80 4.08 -0.51
N THR A 221 -27.28 2.82 -0.42
CA THR A 221 -26.65 2.27 0.78
C THR A 221 -25.20 1.90 0.52
N ARG A 222 -24.34 2.17 1.51
CA ARG A 222 -22.91 1.82 1.47
C ARG A 222 -22.64 0.61 2.34
N SER A 223 -21.70 -0.24 1.92
CA SER A 223 -21.19 -1.34 2.73
C SER A 223 -20.25 -0.81 3.79
N LEU A 224 -20.51 -1.14 5.05
CA LEU A 224 -19.67 -0.73 6.18
C LEU A 224 -18.52 -1.71 6.36
N LEU A 225 -17.28 -1.19 6.39
CA LEU A 225 -16.06 -1.90 6.76
C LEU A 225 -15.60 -1.37 8.13
N PRO A 226 -16.15 -1.91 9.22
CA PRO A 226 -16.12 -1.24 10.53
C PRO A 226 -14.74 -1.20 11.18
N VAL A 227 -13.84 -2.12 10.82
CA VAL A 227 -12.50 -2.23 11.40
C VAL A 227 -11.38 -2.01 10.38
N LEU A 228 -11.71 -1.55 9.17
CA LEU A 228 -10.71 -1.26 8.15
C LEU A 228 -9.85 -0.07 8.58
N THR A 229 -8.57 -0.32 8.83
CA THR A 229 -7.58 0.67 9.26
C THR A 229 -6.61 1.09 8.15
N SER A 230 -6.35 0.19 7.19
CA SER A 230 -5.40 0.45 6.11
C SER A 230 -6.00 0.09 4.75
N MET A 231 -5.94 1.05 3.82
CA MET A 231 -6.36 0.86 2.43
C MET A 231 -5.27 1.31 1.47
N GLN A 232 -4.86 0.42 0.58
CA GLN A 232 -3.91 0.72 -0.48
C GLN A 232 -4.55 0.45 -1.84
N PHE A 233 -4.42 1.41 -2.74
CA PHE A 233 -4.96 1.31 -4.08
C PHE A 233 -3.94 1.78 -5.12
N HIS A 234 -3.72 0.96 -6.15
CA HIS A 234 -2.97 1.36 -7.33
C HIS A 234 -3.77 1.01 -8.58
N GLY A 235 -4.17 2.04 -9.37
CA GLY A 235 -5.02 1.76 -10.51
C GLY A 235 -5.65 2.98 -11.18
N ALA A 236 -6.75 2.74 -11.88
CA ALA A 236 -7.50 3.80 -12.55
C ALA A 236 -8.39 4.57 -11.57
N CYS A 237 -8.36 5.90 -11.63
CA CYS A 237 -9.15 6.79 -10.78
C CYS A 237 -10.65 6.43 -10.78
N LYS A 238 -11.24 6.16 -11.94
CA LYS A 238 -12.66 5.81 -12.04
C LYS A 238 -13.04 4.52 -11.31
N TYR A 239 -12.14 3.52 -11.25
CA TYR A 239 -12.38 2.31 -10.47
C TYR A 239 -12.51 2.65 -8.98
N LEU A 240 -11.57 3.44 -8.48
CA LEU A 240 -11.58 3.85 -7.07
C LEU A 240 -12.83 4.71 -6.76
N GLU A 241 -13.18 5.65 -7.63
CA GLU A 241 -14.41 6.46 -7.49
C GLU A 241 -15.66 5.57 -7.33
N ASP A 242 -15.80 4.57 -8.21
CA ASP A 242 -16.92 3.63 -8.17
C ASP A 242 -16.89 2.73 -6.91
N LEU A 243 -15.71 2.38 -6.41
CA LEU A 243 -15.52 1.59 -5.19
C LEU A 243 -15.85 2.40 -3.94
N VAL A 244 -15.24 3.59 -3.76
CA VAL A 244 -15.41 4.41 -2.54
C VAL A 244 -16.79 5.05 -2.44
N ALA A 245 -17.52 5.16 -3.55
CA ALA A 245 -18.92 5.56 -3.54
C ALA A 245 -19.81 4.57 -2.79
N ARG A 246 -19.37 3.31 -2.67
CA ARG A 246 -20.15 2.17 -2.17
C ARG A 246 -19.69 1.63 -0.82
N ILE A 247 -18.61 2.16 -0.25
CA ILE A 247 -18.07 1.72 1.04
C ILE A 247 -17.98 2.87 2.03
N ASP A 248 -18.05 2.54 3.32
CA ASP A 248 -17.71 3.39 4.45
C ASP A 248 -16.69 2.67 5.35
N ALA A 249 -15.64 3.38 5.78
CA ALA A 249 -14.53 2.86 6.57
C ALA A 249 -14.16 3.84 7.70
N PRO A 250 -14.95 3.87 8.80
CA PRO A 250 -14.82 4.91 9.83
C PRO A 250 -13.53 4.90 10.63
N LEU A 251 -12.81 3.76 10.68
CA LEU A 251 -11.55 3.60 11.41
C LEU A 251 -10.30 3.70 10.50
N LEU A 252 -10.49 4.08 9.23
CA LEU A 252 -9.37 4.20 8.30
C LEU A 252 -8.39 5.28 8.78
N ASN A 253 -7.12 4.89 8.94
CA ASN A 253 -6.04 5.80 9.33
C ASN A 253 -4.85 5.79 8.37
N GLN A 254 -4.71 4.73 7.57
CA GLN A 254 -3.70 4.62 6.52
C GLN A 254 -4.38 4.55 5.16
N LEU A 255 -4.12 5.54 4.32
CA LEU A 255 -4.66 5.59 2.96
C LEU A 255 -3.54 5.86 1.96
N ALA A 256 -3.19 4.86 1.16
CA ALA A 256 -2.22 4.99 0.08
C ALA A 256 -2.92 4.81 -1.27
N ILE A 257 -2.89 5.83 -2.12
CA ILE A 257 -3.49 5.80 -3.44
C ILE A 257 -2.45 6.20 -4.46
N SER A 258 -2.29 5.40 -5.50
CA SER A 258 -1.47 5.71 -6.66
C SER A 258 -2.28 5.48 -7.93
N PHE A 259 -2.39 6.51 -8.75
CA PHE A 259 -3.15 6.43 -10.00
C PHE A 259 -2.23 6.18 -11.19
N PHE A 260 -2.71 5.40 -12.13
CA PHE A 260 -2.18 5.37 -13.48
C PHE A 260 -2.45 6.70 -14.17
N HIS A 261 -1.51 7.10 -14.97
CA HIS A 261 -1.55 8.19 -15.94
C HIS A 261 -2.92 8.71 -16.39
N LYS A 262 -2.96 10.01 -16.55
CA LYS A 262 -3.48 10.82 -17.63
C LYS A 262 -4.87 11.41 -17.59
N GLN A 263 -5.86 11.02 -16.90
CA GLN A 263 -7.13 11.76 -17.00
C GLN A 263 -7.96 11.60 -15.73
N PHE A 264 -7.89 12.63 -14.90
CA PHE A 264 -8.78 12.76 -13.78
C PHE A 264 -10.02 13.50 -14.24
N TYR A 265 -11.12 12.78 -14.40
CA TYR A 265 -12.41 13.37 -14.59
C TYR A 265 -13.27 13.02 -13.38
N HIS A 266 -13.78 14.06 -12.71
CA HIS A 266 -14.79 13.93 -11.66
C HIS A 266 -14.41 12.96 -10.51
N THR A 267 -13.71 13.48 -9.51
CA THR A 267 -13.29 12.76 -8.30
C THR A 267 -14.16 13.08 -7.10
N LEU A 268 -15.42 13.41 -7.34
CA LEU A 268 -16.38 13.83 -6.32
C LEU A 268 -16.54 12.77 -5.21
N GLN A 269 -16.62 11.49 -5.58
CA GLN A 269 -16.83 10.42 -4.62
C GLN A 269 -15.60 10.18 -3.74
N LEU A 270 -14.39 10.26 -4.33
CA LEU A 270 -13.15 10.16 -3.58
C LEU A 270 -12.98 11.32 -2.59
N THR A 271 -13.23 12.56 -3.04
CA THR A 271 -13.19 13.74 -2.16
C THR A 271 -14.19 13.61 -1.01
N GLN A 272 -15.42 13.17 -1.30
CA GLN A 272 -16.42 12.91 -0.28
C GLN A 272 -16.02 11.77 0.66
N PHE A 273 -15.40 10.69 0.14
CA PHE A 273 -14.91 9.59 0.95
C PHE A 273 -13.81 10.07 1.90
N ILE A 274 -12.81 10.80 1.40
CA ILE A 274 -11.74 11.38 2.22
C ILE A 274 -12.34 12.30 3.29
N GLY A 275 -13.24 13.20 2.93
CA GLY A 275 -13.87 14.15 3.86
C GLY A 275 -14.65 13.47 4.98
N ARG A 276 -15.46 12.45 4.68
CA ARG A 276 -16.26 11.76 5.72
C ARG A 276 -15.44 10.77 6.57
N THR A 277 -14.34 10.24 6.02
CA THR A 277 -13.51 9.23 6.71
C THR A 277 -12.37 9.85 7.50
N LEU A 278 -11.73 10.88 6.95
CA LEU A 278 -10.50 11.48 7.46
C LEU A 278 -10.66 12.96 7.81
N GLY A 279 -11.80 13.58 7.49
CA GLY A 279 -12.01 15.03 7.60
C GLY A 279 -11.99 15.60 9.03
N THR A 280 -12.00 14.74 10.07
CA THR A 280 -11.80 15.15 11.47
C THR A 280 -10.34 15.16 11.90
N LYS A 281 -9.44 14.65 11.06
CA LYS A 281 -8.00 14.60 11.33
C LYS A 281 -7.33 15.90 10.91
N THR A 282 -6.35 16.31 11.68
CA THR A 282 -5.48 17.45 11.37
C THR A 282 -4.07 16.95 11.12
N TYR A 283 -3.42 17.53 10.14
CA TYR A 283 -2.05 17.21 9.77
C TYR A 283 -1.21 18.48 9.84
N ASP A 284 -0.11 18.43 10.60
CA ASP A 284 0.77 19.58 10.76
C ASP A 284 1.81 19.65 9.63
N GLU A 285 2.04 18.53 8.94
CA GLU A 285 3.07 18.40 7.92
C GLU A 285 2.51 17.84 6.61
N ALA A 286 3.01 18.34 5.48
CA ALA A 286 2.82 17.76 4.16
C ALA A 286 4.15 17.63 3.43
N ARG A 287 4.34 16.51 2.74
CA ARG A 287 5.51 16.26 1.90
C ARG A 287 5.09 16.06 0.46
N VAL A 288 5.62 16.87 -0.42
CA VAL A 288 5.48 16.75 -1.86
C VAL A 288 6.77 16.14 -2.40
N VAL A 289 6.64 14.97 -3.01
CA VAL A 289 7.77 14.24 -3.59
C VAL A 289 7.54 14.09 -5.09
N CYS A 290 8.52 14.50 -5.87
CA CYS A 290 8.50 14.37 -7.33
C CYS A 290 9.63 13.44 -7.76
N THR A 291 9.29 12.35 -8.45
CA THR A 291 10.28 11.44 -9.06
C THR A 291 10.26 11.61 -10.57
N GLY A 292 11.19 10.98 -11.30
CA GLY A 292 11.21 11.05 -12.78
C GLY A 292 9.92 10.57 -13.46
N CYS A 293 9.09 9.76 -12.76
CA CYS A 293 7.89 9.13 -13.33
C CYS A 293 6.64 9.22 -12.45
N SER A 294 6.70 9.93 -11.32
CA SER A 294 5.55 10.08 -10.44
C SER A 294 5.61 11.32 -9.56
N VAL A 295 4.46 11.75 -9.08
CA VAL A 295 4.33 12.76 -8.03
C VAL A 295 3.49 12.21 -6.89
N ARG A 296 3.80 12.64 -5.66
CA ARG A 296 3.11 12.17 -4.46
C ARG A 296 2.96 13.30 -3.44
N ILE A 297 1.82 13.36 -2.80
CA ILE A 297 1.60 14.15 -1.58
C ILE A 297 1.43 13.15 -0.43
N THR A 298 2.22 13.33 0.62
CA THR A 298 2.17 12.53 1.84
C THR A 298 1.81 13.44 3.01
N LEU A 299 0.85 13.02 3.81
CA LEU A 299 0.46 13.64 5.07
C LEU A 299 0.79 12.66 6.20
N PRO A 300 1.95 12.77 6.84
CA PRO A 300 2.32 11.90 7.97
C PRO A 300 1.51 12.28 9.20
N GLU A 301 1.08 11.29 9.96
CA GLU A 301 0.47 11.46 11.28
C GLU A 301 1.48 11.07 12.37
N THR A 302 1.45 11.73 13.50
CA THR A 302 2.36 11.45 14.65
C THR A 302 2.09 10.11 15.32
N SER A 303 0.96 9.48 15.06
CA SER A 303 0.54 8.17 15.57
C SER A 303 0.17 7.26 14.40
N ASP A 304 1.06 6.35 13.98
CA ASP A 304 0.87 5.23 13.03
C ASP A 304 -0.10 5.40 11.84
N GLY A 305 -0.59 6.62 11.57
CA GLY A 305 -1.46 6.95 10.46
C GLY A 305 -0.69 7.70 9.37
N GLU A 306 -0.99 7.42 8.12
CA GLU A 306 -0.38 8.12 6.97
C GLU A 306 -1.33 8.20 5.79
N ILE A 307 -1.37 9.35 5.14
CA ILE A 307 -2.08 9.50 3.85
C ILE A 307 -1.04 9.71 2.75
N LYS A 308 -1.05 8.85 1.76
CA LYS A 308 -0.21 8.95 0.57
C LYS A 308 -1.09 9.00 -0.68
N LEU A 309 -1.05 10.08 -1.42
CA LEU A 309 -1.67 10.18 -2.74
C LEU A 309 -0.61 10.41 -3.80
N GLY A 310 -0.58 9.56 -4.82
CA GLY A 310 0.40 9.65 -5.89
C GLY A 310 -0.23 9.47 -7.28
N ILE A 311 0.48 9.95 -8.27
CA ILE A 311 0.17 9.77 -9.69
C ILE A 311 1.44 9.36 -10.40
N SER A 312 1.38 8.27 -11.16
CA SER A 312 2.43 7.92 -12.11
C SER A 312 2.27 8.80 -13.35
N CYS A 313 3.23 9.67 -13.63
CA CYS A 313 3.18 10.65 -14.73
C CYS A 313 4.56 10.93 -15.31
N GLY A 314 4.63 11.26 -16.62
CA GLY A 314 5.84 11.78 -17.23
C GLY A 314 6.15 13.21 -16.80
N GLY A 315 7.38 13.68 -17.04
CA GLY A 315 7.89 14.97 -16.58
C GLY A 315 6.96 16.16 -16.78
N ASP A 316 6.41 16.33 -17.98
CA ASP A 316 5.57 17.48 -18.34
C ASP A 316 4.23 17.58 -17.60
N LEU A 317 3.79 16.48 -16.96
CA LEU A 317 2.49 16.38 -16.29
C LEU A 317 2.59 16.38 -14.77
N GLN A 318 3.79 16.51 -14.22
CA GLN A 318 4.01 16.36 -12.77
C GLN A 318 3.31 17.46 -11.98
N LEU A 319 3.53 18.71 -12.31
CA LEU A 319 2.94 19.81 -11.56
C LEU A 319 1.42 19.94 -11.74
N PRO A 320 0.84 19.80 -12.95
CA PRO A 320 -0.61 19.67 -13.09
C PRO A 320 -1.20 18.54 -12.28
N SER A 321 -0.49 17.43 -12.17
CA SER A 321 -0.91 16.28 -11.35
C SER A 321 -0.88 16.59 -9.85
N LEU A 322 0.11 17.33 -9.36
CA LEU A 322 0.18 17.82 -7.99
C LEU A 322 -0.96 18.75 -7.63
N VAL A 323 -1.27 19.71 -8.50
CA VAL A 323 -2.41 20.63 -8.34
C VAL A 323 -3.70 19.83 -8.22
N GLN A 324 -3.85 18.80 -9.02
CA GLN A 324 -5.01 17.93 -8.98
C GLN A 324 -5.07 17.12 -7.66
N LEU A 325 -3.95 16.52 -7.21
CA LEU A 325 -3.87 15.81 -5.93
C LEU A 325 -4.21 16.73 -4.75
N SER A 326 -3.71 17.96 -4.76
CA SER A 326 -4.00 18.93 -3.71
C SER A 326 -5.50 19.25 -3.61
N SER A 327 -6.21 19.28 -4.74
CA SER A 327 -7.66 19.52 -4.73
C SER A 327 -8.44 18.39 -4.04
N PHE A 328 -7.99 17.13 -4.13
CA PHE A 328 -8.63 16.01 -3.41
C PHE A 328 -8.42 16.08 -1.90
N LEU A 329 -7.28 16.61 -1.50
CA LEU A 329 -6.86 16.71 -0.10
C LEU A 329 -7.22 18.06 0.51
N GLN A 330 -7.92 18.95 -0.19
CA GLN A 330 -8.15 20.34 0.22
C GLN A 330 -8.60 20.46 1.68
N ALA A 331 -9.53 19.62 2.12
CA ALA A 331 -10.04 19.64 3.49
C ALA A 331 -8.99 19.26 4.56
N LEU A 332 -7.91 18.57 4.16
CA LEU A 332 -6.86 18.09 5.04
C LEU A 332 -5.62 19.00 5.00
N ILE A 333 -5.27 19.50 3.81
CA ILE A 333 -4.06 20.31 3.63
C ILE A 333 -4.21 21.76 4.04
N CYS A 334 -5.43 22.25 4.18
CA CYS A 334 -5.68 23.63 4.65
C CYS A 334 -5.24 23.87 6.11
N THR A 335 -5.01 22.82 6.90
CA THR A 335 -4.51 22.89 8.28
C THR A 335 -3.01 22.68 8.40
N VAL A 336 -2.34 22.27 7.32
CA VAL A 336 -0.90 21.97 7.30
C VAL A 336 -0.08 23.23 7.59
N GLU A 337 0.77 23.16 8.60
CA GLU A 337 1.66 24.26 9.00
C GLU A 337 3.06 24.16 8.36
N THR A 338 3.49 22.97 7.97
CA THR A 338 4.82 22.74 7.39
C THR A 338 4.72 21.99 6.07
N LEU A 339 5.27 22.58 5.01
CA LEU A 339 5.30 21.98 3.67
C LEU A 339 6.73 21.70 3.23
N TYR A 340 7.01 20.44 2.88
CA TYR A 340 8.28 20.01 2.29
C TYR A 340 8.08 19.72 0.81
N ILE A 341 8.95 20.27 -0.03
CA ILE A 341 9.03 19.98 -1.47
C ILE A 341 10.39 19.36 -1.75
N THR A 342 10.39 18.07 -2.03
CA THR A 342 11.61 17.28 -2.13
C THR A 342 11.67 16.49 -3.43
N LYS A 343 12.88 16.25 -3.93
CA LYS A 343 13.16 15.47 -5.12
C LYS A 343 14.15 14.34 -4.79
N PRO A 344 13.77 13.10 -4.94
CA PRO A 344 14.75 12.03 -5.04
C PRO A 344 15.20 11.84 -6.50
N ILE A 345 16.26 12.47 -6.92
CA ILE A 345 17.07 12.16 -8.12
C ILE A 345 16.38 12.23 -9.51
N LEU A 346 16.99 13.00 -10.44
CA LEU A 346 16.91 13.05 -11.90
C LEU A 346 16.00 14.11 -12.56
N ASN A 347 16.64 14.85 -13.43
CA ASN A 347 16.17 15.75 -14.50
C ASN A 347 14.69 16.16 -14.52
N TRP A 348 14.40 17.27 -13.88
CA TRP A 348 13.13 17.97 -13.98
C TRP A 348 13.10 18.78 -15.28
N PRO A 349 11.97 18.85 -16.03
CA PRO A 349 11.87 19.67 -17.23
C PRO A 349 12.05 21.15 -16.91
N ASP A 350 12.83 21.85 -17.70
CA ASP A 350 13.13 23.28 -17.51
C ASP A 350 11.94 24.21 -17.82
N ASP A 351 10.91 23.72 -18.53
CA ASP A 351 9.81 24.52 -19.09
C ASP A 351 8.52 24.53 -18.25
N ILE A 352 8.64 24.53 -16.92
CA ILE A 352 7.44 24.55 -16.06
C ILE A 352 6.91 25.97 -15.89
N GLU A 353 5.62 26.16 -16.19
CA GLU A 353 4.97 27.45 -16.00
C GLU A 353 4.88 27.83 -14.51
N SER A 354 5.39 29.01 -14.18
CA SER A 354 5.34 29.57 -12.82
C SER A 354 3.93 29.65 -12.24
N SER A 355 2.90 29.77 -13.07
CA SER A 355 1.49 29.80 -12.71
C SER A 355 1.03 28.54 -11.96
N GLN A 356 1.55 27.38 -12.34
CA GLN A 356 1.17 26.10 -11.75
C GLN A 356 1.71 25.93 -10.31
N TRP A 357 2.90 26.47 -10.01
CA TRP A 357 3.39 26.53 -8.63
C TRP A 357 2.51 27.39 -7.74
N LEU A 358 2.07 28.55 -8.25
CA LEU A 358 1.16 29.41 -7.50
C LEU A 358 -0.19 28.73 -7.24
N GLU A 359 -0.71 27.98 -8.21
CA GLU A 359 -1.94 27.20 -8.04
C GLU A 359 -1.79 26.12 -6.98
N LEU A 360 -0.68 25.37 -6.98
CA LEU A 360 -0.37 24.40 -5.92
C LEU A 360 -0.33 25.07 -4.55
N PHE A 361 0.39 26.19 -4.41
CA PHE A 361 0.58 26.87 -3.14
C PHE A 361 -0.71 27.50 -2.57
N ARG A 362 -1.66 27.90 -3.42
CA ARG A 362 -2.98 28.40 -2.96
C ARG A 362 -3.74 27.38 -2.14
N ALA A 363 -3.48 26.10 -2.31
CA ALA A 363 -4.13 25.05 -1.53
C ALA A 363 -3.66 25.00 -0.06
N PHE A 364 -2.47 25.55 0.24
CA PHE A 364 -1.80 25.47 1.53
C PHE A 364 -1.94 26.79 2.32
N THR A 365 -3.09 27.04 2.88
CA THR A 365 -3.42 28.35 3.48
C THR A 365 -2.81 28.57 4.88
N ALA A 366 -2.54 27.49 5.64
CA ALA A 366 -2.02 27.57 7.01
C ALA A 366 -0.50 27.38 7.10
N VAL A 367 0.20 27.19 5.99
CA VAL A 367 1.65 26.89 5.97
C VAL A 367 2.45 28.08 6.54
N LYS A 368 3.14 27.81 7.65
CA LYS A 368 4.10 28.71 8.33
C LYS A 368 5.54 28.46 7.89
N GLY A 369 5.89 27.19 7.62
CA GLY A 369 7.22 26.75 7.17
C GLY A 369 7.18 26.11 5.79
N LEU A 370 7.97 26.63 4.85
CA LEU A 370 8.16 26.05 3.51
C LEU A 370 9.60 25.58 3.35
N TYR A 371 9.76 24.27 3.12
CA TYR A 371 11.07 23.62 2.91
C TYR A 371 11.21 23.22 1.44
N ILE A 372 12.25 23.68 0.79
CA ILE A 372 12.48 23.45 -0.65
C ILE A 372 13.85 22.82 -0.84
N SER A 373 13.90 21.66 -1.52
CA SER A 373 15.17 21.09 -1.95
C SER A 373 15.82 21.97 -3.03
N GLN A 374 17.15 21.96 -3.08
CA GLN A 374 17.94 22.86 -3.91
C GLN A 374 17.54 22.82 -5.40
N GLU A 375 17.18 21.65 -5.90
CA GLU A 375 16.81 21.43 -7.29
C GLU A 375 15.51 22.13 -7.68
N PHE A 376 14.59 22.37 -6.74
CA PHE A 376 13.34 23.07 -7.02
C PHE A 376 13.42 24.58 -6.90
N VAL A 377 14.44 25.12 -6.24
CA VAL A 377 14.58 26.55 -6.02
C VAL A 377 14.57 27.35 -7.35
N PRO A 378 15.28 26.93 -8.42
CA PRO A 378 15.24 27.63 -9.70
C PRO A 378 13.86 27.70 -10.36
N HIS A 379 13.02 26.70 -10.13
CA HIS A 379 11.68 26.61 -10.73
C HIS A 379 10.61 27.34 -9.91
N ILE A 380 10.78 27.41 -8.59
CA ILE A 380 9.84 28.06 -7.67
C ILE A 380 10.11 29.56 -7.54
N ALA A 381 11.37 30.00 -7.53
CA ALA A 381 11.74 31.40 -7.36
C ALA A 381 11.09 32.35 -8.37
N PRO A 382 11.02 32.02 -9.68
CA PRO A 382 10.31 32.86 -10.66
C PRO A 382 8.81 33.03 -10.36
N ALA A 383 8.15 31.97 -9.82
CA ALA A 383 6.76 32.02 -9.43
C ALA A 383 6.56 32.98 -8.25
N LEU A 384 7.40 32.91 -7.23
CA LEU A 384 7.34 33.75 -6.05
C LEU A 384 7.61 35.22 -6.36
N LYS A 385 8.56 35.51 -7.30
CA LYS A 385 8.82 36.87 -7.75
C LYS A 385 7.59 37.58 -8.30
N GLY A 386 6.69 36.86 -8.98
CA GLY A 386 5.45 37.40 -9.53
C GLY A 386 4.45 37.92 -8.49
N LEU A 387 4.70 37.65 -7.21
CA LEU A 387 3.84 38.02 -6.09
C LEU A 387 4.31 39.38 -5.52
N VAL A 388 3.71 40.46 -6.00
CA VAL A 388 4.03 41.86 -5.58
C VAL A 388 2.75 42.57 -5.13
N GLY A 389 2.90 43.59 -4.27
CA GLY A 389 1.80 44.37 -3.75
C GLY A 389 0.76 43.52 -2.98
N GLU A 390 -0.51 43.72 -3.25
CA GLU A 390 -1.61 42.97 -2.58
C GLU A 390 -1.59 41.46 -2.87
N ARG A 391 -0.93 41.05 -3.96
CA ARG A 391 -0.83 39.63 -4.34
C ARG A 391 0.20 38.85 -3.52
N VAL A 392 1.03 39.51 -2.75
CA VAL A 392 2.12 38.88 -1.99
C VAL A 392 1.64 37.87 -0.94
N THR A 393 0.40 38.04 -0.47
CA THR A 393 -0.26 37.13 0.50
C THR A 393 -1.35 36.28 -0.15
N GLU A 394 -1.54 36.37 -1.48
CA GLU A 394 -2.49 35.51 -2.21
C GLU A 394 -2.13 34.03 -2.10
N VAL A 395 -0.84 33.75 -1.92
CA VAL A 395 -0.26 32.40 -1.87
C VAL A 395 0.53 32.27 -0.57
N LEU A 396 0.33 31.14 0.15
CA LEU A 396 0.96 30.88 1.43
C LEU A 396 0.81 32.07 2.41
N PRO A 397 -0.41 32.51 2.73
CA PRO A 397 -0.66 33.74 3.51
C PRO A 397 0.00 33.72 4.89
N ALA A 398 0.08 32.54 5.53
CA ALA A 398 0.65 32.37 6.86
C ALA A 398 2.18 32.13 6.89
N LEU A 399 2.86 32.18 5.75
CA LEU A 399 4.29 31.85 5.65
C LEU A 399 5.16 32.77 6.51
N GLN A 400 5.96 32.17 7.39
CA GLN A 400 6.89 32.84 8.31
C GLN A 400 8.34 32.43 8.07
N THR A 401 8.58 31.21 7.61
CA THR A 401 9.92 30.66 7.42
C THR A 401 10.05 30.00 6.07
N LEU A 402 11.12 30.38 5.34
CA LEU A 402 11.54 29.73 4.10
C LEU A 402 12.87 29.00 4.36
N CYS A 403 12.84 27.68 4.30
CA CYS A 403 14.02 26.83 4.52
C CYS A 403 14.52 26.27 3.19
N LEU A 404 15.79 26.47 2.91
CA LEU A 404 16.46 25.91 1.73
C LEU A 404 17.46 24.85 2.17
N GLU A 405 17.54 23.74 1.44
CA GLU A 405 18.33 22.56 1.82
C GLU A 405 19.83 22.82 1.92
N GLU A 406 20.35 23.77 1.16
CA GLU A 406 21.76 24.21 1.18
C GLU A 406 21.83 25.74 1.16
N THR A 407 23.04 26.28 1.13
CA THR A 407 23.24 27.72 0.95
C THR A 407 22.58 28.20 -0.34
N LEU A 408 21.89 29.33 -0.25
CA LEU A 408 21.25 29.99 -1.41
C LEU A 408 22.15 29.92 -2.63
N PRO A 409 21.68 29.41 -3.77
CA PRO A 409 22.44 29.42 -5.00
C PRO A 409 22.80 30.88 -5.35
N SER A 410 24.09 31.18 -5.52
CA SER A 410 24.54 32.51 -5.90
C SER A 410 24.05 32.86 -7.32
N GLY A 411 23.63 34.09 -7.53
CA GLY A 411 23.22 34.58 -8.83
C GLY A 411 21.74 34.95 -8.95
N PRO A 412 21.15 34.86 -10.17
CA PRO A 412 19.80 35.38 -10.45
C PRO A 412 18.69 34.81 -9.55
N VAL A 413 18.81 33.55 -9.16
CA VAL A 413 17.81 32.86 -8.31
C VAL A 413 17.79 33.48 -6.90
N GLN A 414 18.94 33.80 -6.34
CA GLN A 414 19.05 34.46 -5.04
C GLN A 414 18.36 35.84 -5.07
N GLU A 415 18.53 36.59 -6.17
CA GLU A 415 17.90 37.89 -6.35
C GLU A 415 16.37 37.77 -6.39
N LEU A 416 15.83 36.76 -7.09
CA LEU A 416 14.37 36.53 -7.16
C LEU A 416 13.77 36.22 -5.76
N ILE A 417 14.42 35.40 -4.97
CA ILE A 417 13.98 35.10 -3.59
C ILE A 417 14.09 36.34 -2.70
N ALA A 418 15.19 37.11 -2.83
CA ALA A 418 15.36 38.35 -2.06
C ALA A 418 14.26 39.37 -2.39
N GLN A 419 13.86 39.50 -3.68
CA GLN A 419 12.75 40.34 -4.09
C GLN A 419 11.42 39.92 -3.48
N PHE A 420 11.13 38.63 -3.44
CA PHE A 420 9.92 38.10 -2.79
C PHE A 420 9.90 38.42 -1.29
N ILE A 421 11.02 38.22 -0.58
CA ILE A 421 11.13 38.51 0.85
C ILE A 421 10.93 39.99 1.13
N ALA A 422 11.59 40.87 0.36
CA ALA A 422 11.43 42.31 0.51
C ALA A 422 9.96 42.73 0.24
N ALA A 423 9.29 42.15 -0.75
CA ALA A 423 7.88 42.40 -1.03
C ALA A 423 6.98 41.99 0.15
N ARG A 424 7.28 40.86 0.80
CA ARG A 424 6.54 40.39 2.00
C ARG A 424 6.78 41.29 3.21
N GLU A 425 8.00 41.74 3.42
CA GLU A 425 8.36 42.66 4.50
C GLU A 425 7.63 44.01 4.34
N LEU A 426 7.62 44.56 3.13
CA LEU A 426 6.90 45.79 2.81
C LEU A 426 5.39 45.67 3.02
N ALA A 427 4.81 44.49 2.84
CA ALA A 427 3.43 44.19 3.06
C ALA A 427 3.11 43.88 4.55
N GLY A 428 4.09 43.91 5.45
CA GLY A 428 3.91 43.63 6.87
C GLY A 428 3.87 42.14 7.25
N HIS A 429 4.34 41.27 6.33
CA HIS A 429 4.41 39.82 6.51
C HIS A 429 5.85 39.29 6.36
N PRO A 430 6.77 39.65 7.27
CA PRO A 430 8.20 39.30 7.15
C PRO A 430 8.42 37.82 7.17
N ILE A 431 9.40 37.34 6.40
CA ILE A 431 9.80 35.92 6.31
C ILE A 431 11.27 35.79 6.73
N VAL A 432 11.54 34.78 7.56
CA VAL A 432 12.88 34.38 7.94
C VAL A 432 13.43 33.33 6.99
N ILE A 433 14.64 33.52 6.44
CA ILE A 433 15.34 32.46 5.71
C ILE A 433 16.15 31.63 6.69
N SER A 434 16.09 30.33 6.55
CA SER A 434 16.98 29.39 7.24
C SER A 434 17.58 28.41 6.24
N SER A 435 18.81 27.95 6.50
CA SER A 435 19.44 26.87 5.76
C SER A 435 19.42 25.61 6.60
N LEU A 436 18.99 24.50 6.01
CA LEU A 436 19.05 23.19 6.63
C LEU A 436 20.26 22.41 6.11
N GLY A 437 21.11 21.93 7.02
CA GLY A 437 22.15 20.97 6.66
C GLY A 437 21.52 19.61 6.25
N ARG A 438 22.20 18.87 5.39
CA ARG A 438 21.82 17.62 4.68
C ARG A 438 21.14 16.47 5.45
N LYS A 439 20.74 16.61 6.70
CA LYS A 439 20.42 15.50 7.61
C LYS A 439 18.95 15.02 7.66
N ILE A 440 18.03 15.50 6.80
CA ILE A 440 16.58 15.26 7.03
C ILE A 440 16.00 14.09 6.22
N TYR A 441 16.69 13.50 5.25
CA TYR A 441 16.04 12.55 4.32
C TYR A 441 16.82 11.25 4.13
N GLU A 442 16.79 10.37 5.14
CA GLU A 442 16.89 8.93 4.87
C GLU A 442 15.52 8.45 4.37
N TYR A 443 15.40 8.31 3.06
CA TYR A 443 14.23 7.71 2.44
C TYR A 443 14.26 6.20 2.60
N ASP A 444 13.25 5.68 3.23
CA ASP A 444 12.95 4.25 3.19
C ASP A 444 12.47 3.89 1.76
N TYR A 445 13.38 3.35 0.96
CA TYR A 445 13.11 2.87 -0.41
C TYR A 445 12.52 1.45 -0.44
N SER A 446 11.87 1.01 0.59
CA SER A 446 11.19 -0.29 0.64
C SER A 446 9.80 -0.19 0.00
N ASP A 447 9.76 -0.21 -1.33
CA ASP A 447 8.58 -0.53 -2.15
C ASP A 447 8.74 -1.90 -2.81
#